data_dd8afe4bfde2663df95b320e91185f6d
#
_entry.id   dd8afe4bfde2663df95b320e91185f6d
#
_cell.length_a   1.000
_cell.length_b   1.000
_cell.length_c   1.000
_cell.angle_alpha   90.00
_cell.angle_beta   90.00
_cell.angle_gamma   90.00
#
_symmetry.space_group_name_H-M   'P 1'
#
loop_
_entity.id
_entity.type
_entity.pdbx_description
1 polymer ?
#
loop_
_entity_poly.entity_id
_entity_poly.type
_entity_poly.pdbx_seq_one_letter_code
_entity_poly.pdbx_strand_id
1 'polypeptide(L)'
;MKFGVIGGNGVAATNRLCDMIERKVTKFGAFRDAHHPEMIIAQATQVPSRSMFLEGKGESFVPQYVDLAKMLKDNGCDKVCMCCNTAHYAIDEIASASDANFINLLDVVADRVRQARLRQIELWVSDGARKFDIYGKVFKKNTKNIEILYPSSERQALVTKIICAVKTHSRF
;
A
#
# COMPACT_ATOMS: atom_id res chain seq x y z
N MET A 1 -9.61 -2.33 -18.92
CA MET A 1 -9.55 -2.33 -17.44
C MET A 1 -8.93 -1.01 -17.00
N LYS A 2 -9.65 -0.26 -16.17
CA LYS A 2 -9.21 1.02 -15.62
C LYS A 2 -8.81 0.83 -14.15
N PHE A 3 -7.66 1.38 -13.74
CA PHE A 3 -7.16 1.28 -12.38
C PHE A 3 -7.32 2.59 -11.63
N GLY A 4 -7.78 2.52 -10.39
CA GLY A 4 -7.78 3.62 -9.43
C GLY A 4 -6.61 3.50 -8.46
N VAL A 5 -5.92 4.60 -8.20
CA VAL A 5 -4.82 4.66 -7.23
C VAL A 5 -5.12 5.71 -6.18
N ILE A 6 -5.32 5.29 -4.93
CA ILE A 6 -5.32 6.20 -3.77
C ILE A 6 -3.87 6.42 -3.38
N GLY A 7 -3.32 7.52 -3.87
CA GLY A 7 -1.94 7.94 -3.69
C GLY A 7 -1.79 9.16 -2.78
N GLY A 8 -0.62 9.79 -2.82
CA GLY A 8 -0.32 10.99 -2.03
C GLY A 8 0.09 10.73 -0.58
N ASN A 9 -0.15 9.54 -0.08
CA ASN A 9 0.16 9.11 1.30
C ASN A 9 1.45 8.28 1.40
N GLY A 10 2.34 8.73 0.78
CA GLY A 10 3.67 8.76 0.25
C GLY A 10 3.67 9.12 -1.23
N VAL A 11 3.90 10.39 -1.53
CA VAL A 11 3.96 10.89 -2.91
C VAL A 11 5.01 10.14 -3.74
N ALA A 12 6.20 9.95 -3.16
CA ALA A 12 7.27 9.21 -3.81
C ALA A 12 6.88 7.75 -4.14
N ALA A 13 6.15 7.07 -3.23
CA ALA A 13 5.68 5.72 -3.46
C ALA A 13 4.64 5.67 -4.59
N THR A 14 3.75 6.65 -4.68
CA THR A 14 2.77 6.78 -5.75
C THR A 14 3.45 6.96 -7.11
N ASN A 15 4.39 7.91 -7.19
CA ASN A 15 5.15 8.16 -8.41
C ASN A 15 5.95 6.92 -8.85
N ARG A 16 6.55 6.22 -7.86
CA ARG A 16 7.29 4.97 -8.14
C ARG A 16 6.40 3.86 -8.64
N LEU A 17 5.18 3.71 -8.11
CA LEU A 17 4.21 2.75 -8.62
C LEU A 17 3.89 3.02 -10.09
N CYS A 18 3.62 4.28 -10.46
CA CYS A 18 3.31 4.67 -11.83
C CYS A 18 4.49 4.38 -12.78
N ASP A 19 5.70 4.77 -12.39
CA ASP A 19 6.94 4.46 -13.14
C ASP A 19 7.14 2.94 -13.33
N MET A 20 6.90 2.15 -12.27
CA MET A 20 7.03 0.70 -12.35
C MET A 20 5.98 0.05 -13.25
N ILE A 21 4.75 0.55 -13.25
CA ILE A 21 3.69 0.08 -14.14
C ILE A 21 4.08 0.35 -15.59
N GLU A 22 4.45 1.60 -15.90
CA GLU A 22 4.88 2.01 -17.24
C GLU A 22 6.01 1.11 -17.75
N ARG A 23 7.12 1.03 -17.01
CA ARG A 23 8.29 0.22 -17.38
C ARG A 23 7.96 -1.26 -17.57
N LYS A 24 7.10 -1.80 -16.71
CA LYS A 24 6.72 -3.20 -16.79
C LYS A 24 5.89 -3.49 -18.03
N VAL A 25 4.91 -2.64 -18.32
CA VAL A 25 4.04 -2.79 -19.49
C VAL A 25 4.84 -2.62 -20.77
N THR A 26 5.72 -1.63 -20.84
CA THR A 26 6.66 -1.43 -21.97
C THR A 26 7.57 -2.65 -22.16
N LYS A 27 8.11 -3.22 -21.07
CA LYS A 27 8.93 -4.46 -21.15
C LYS A 27 8.15 -5.65 -21.72
N PHE A 28 6.83 -5.68 -21.55
CA PHE A 28 5.95 -6.72 -22.14
C PHE A 28 5.47 -6.37 -23.55
N GLY A 29 6.04 -5.38 -24.20
CA GLY A 29 5.83 -5.07 -25.60
C GLY A 29 4.88 -3.91 -25.89
N ALA A 30 4.50 -3.12 -24.90
CA ALA A 30 3.76 -1.88 -25.15
C ALA A 30 4.67 -0.87 -25.88
N PHE A 31 4.18 -0.34 -27.00
CA PHE A 31 4.88 0.66 -27.82
C PHE A 31 3.95 1.80 -28.28
N ARG A 32 2.72 1.84 -27.80
CA ARG A 32 1.72 2.90 -28.03
C ARG A 32 0.99 3.21 -26.73
N ASP A 33 0.49 4.41 -26.56
CA ASP A 33 -0.27 4.84 -25.39
C ASP A 33 -1.44 3.90 -25.08
N ALA A 34 -2.17 3.46 -26.11
CA ALA A 34 -3.30 2.54 -25.99
C ALA A 34 -2.93 1.12 -25.47
N HIS A 35 -1.66 0.79 -25.40
CA HIS A 35 -1.18 -0.47 -24.81
C HIS A 35 -0.97 -0.36 -23.28
N HIS A 36 -1.00 0.86 -22.74
CA HIS A 36 -0.89 1.10 -21.30
C HIS A 36 -2.27 1.07 -20.63
N PRO A 37 -2.35 0.70 -19.36
CA PRO A 37 -3.60 0.70 -18.63
C PRO A 37 -4.11 2.14 -18.44
N GLU A 38 -5.40 2.34 -18.58
CA GLU A 38 -6.03 3.59 -18.14
C GLU A 38 -6.01 3.68 -16.62
N MET A 39 -5.60 4.84 -16.06
CA MET A 39 -5.49 5.02 -14.61
C MET A 39 -6.04 6.36 -14.16
N ILE A 40 -6.72 6.37 -13.01
CA ILE A 40 -7.02 7.58 -12.24
C ILE A 40 -6.19 7.55 -10.97
N ILE A 41 -5.37 8.59 -10.79
CA ILE A 41 -4.47 8.71 -9.64
C ILE A 41 -4.92 9.87 -8.76
N ALA A 42 -5.45 9.57 -7.59
CA ALA A 42 -5.82 10.57 -6.59
C ALA A 42 -4.64 10.85 -5.67
N GLN A 43 -3.91 11.93 -5.90
CA GLN A 43 -2.82 12.38 -5.01
C GLN A 43 -3.39 13.08 -3.75
N ALA A 44 -3.97 12.28 -2.84
CA ALA A 44 -4.68 12.75 -1.65
C ALA A 44 -3.73 13.08 -0.49
N THR A 45 -2.94 14.14 -0.62
CA THR A 45 -1.90 14.51 0.35
C THR A 45 -2.42 15.08 1.66
N GLN A 46 -3.68 15.55 1.68
CA GLN A 46 -4.30 16.21 2.84
C GLN A 46 -5.09 15.24 3.75
N VAL A 47 -5.11 13.94 3.42
CA VAL A 47 -5.77 12.93 4.27
C VAL A 47 -5.04 12.83 5.62
N PRO A 48 -5.77 12.75 6.77
CA PRO A 48 -5.18 12.62 8.10
C PRO A 48 -4.11 11.54 8.21
N SER A 49 -3.13 11.77 9.07
CA SER A 49 -2.00 10.86 9.24
C SER A 49 -2.44 9.50 9.79
N ARG A 50 -2.21 8.42 9.02
CA ARG A 50 -2.51 7.05 9.44
C ARG A 50 -1.75 6.63 10.68
N SER A 51 -0.49 7.06 10.80
CA SER A 51 0.31 6.75 11.99
C SER A 51 -0.21 7.47 13.23
N MET A 52 -0.53 8.76 13.13
CA MET A 52 -1.10 9.51 14.25
C MET A 52 -2.46 8.97 14.69
N PHE A 53 -3.31 8.58 13.73
CA PHE A 53 -4.59 7.92 14.04
C PHE A 53 -4.37 6.62 14.83
N LEU A 54 -3.46 5.75 14.35
CA LEU A 54 -3.17 4.49 15.04
C LEU A 54 -2.54 4.70 16.42
N GLU A 55 -1.86 5.81 16.63
CA GLU A 55 -1.31 6.19 17.96
C GLU A 55 -2.37 6.83 18.88
N GLY A 56 -3.59 7.06 18.40
CA GLY A 56 -4.65 7.75 19.16
C GLY A 56 -4.43 9.27 19.27
N LYS A 57 -3.61 9.86 18.38
CA LYS A 57 -3.21 11.28 18.43
C LYS A 57 -3.79 12.10 17.27
N GLY A 58 -4.54 11.50 16.37
CA GLY A 58 -5.06 12.18 15.18
C GLY A 58 -6.43 11.67 14.75
N GLU A 59 -7.02 12.41 13.84
CA GLU A 59 -8.31 12.08 13.26
C GLU A 59 -8.26 10.80 12.42
N SER A 60 -9.43 10.15 12.26
CA SER A 60 -9.56 8.99 11.39
C SER A 60 -9.37 9.38 9.93
N PHE A 61 -8.54 8.63 9.24
CA PHE A 61 -8.36 8.75 7.78
C PHE A 61 -9.42 7.96 6.98
N VAL A 62 -10.15 7.06 7.64
CA VAL A 62 -11.04 6.10 6.98
C VAL A 62 -12.12 6.78 6.14
N PRO A 63 -12.87 7.78 6.64
CA PRO A 63 -13.93 8.42 5.86
C PRO A 63 -13.42 8.98 4.52
N GLN A 64 -12.29 9.68 4.54
CA GLN A 64 -11.71 10.25 3.31
C GLN A 64 -11.20 9.18 2.33
N TYR A 65 -10.70 8.04 2.83
CA TYR A 65 -10.34 6.91 1.96
C TYR A 65 -11.58 6.23 1.36
N VAL A 66 -12.68 6.16 2.10
CA VAL A 66 -13.97 5.67 1.58
C VAL A 66 -14.46 6.57 0.46
N ASP A 67 -14.43 7.90 0.64
CA ASP A 67 -14.86 8.86 -0.37
C ASP A 67 -13.99 8.79 -1.63
N LEU A 68 -12.68 8.69 -1.47
CA LEU A 68 -11.74 8.50 -2.58
C LEU A 68 -12.00 7.18 -3.33
N ALA A 69 -12.26 6.10 -2.62
CA ALA A 69 -12.56 4.82 -3.22
C ALA A 69 -13.88 4.83 -4.00
N LYS A 70 -14.92 5.48 -3.45
CA LYS A 70 -16.20 5.71 -4.14
C LYS A 70 -15.99 6.53 -5.41
N MET A 71 -15.29 7.66 -5.30
CA MET A 71 -14.99 8.53 -6.44
C MET A 71 -14.27 7.75 -7.56
N LEU A 72 -13.29 6.92 -7.24
CA LEU A 72 -12.59 6.11 -8.22
C LEU A 72 -13.51 5.06 -8.87
N LYS A 73 -14.33 4.38 -8.07
CA LYS A 73 -15.33 3.41 -8.56
C LYS A 73 -16.34 4.09 -9.48
N ASP A 74 -16.92 5.22 -9.07
CA ASP A 74 -17.95 5.96 -9.81
C ASP A 74 -17.39 6.52 -11.15
N ASN A 75 -16.08 6.72 -11.22
CA ASN A 75 -15.38 7.08 -12.46
C ASN A 75 -14.90 5.86 -13.27
N GLY A 76 -15.45 4.69 -13.01
CA GLY A 76 -15.28 3.48 -13.82
C GLY A 76 -13.98 2.71 -13.57
N CYS A 77 -13.33 2.89 -12.41
CA CYS A 77 -12.18 2.07 -12.05
C CYS A 77 -12.65 0.65 -11.68
N ASP A 78 -12.19 -0.34 -12.43
CA ASP A 78 -12.48 -1.77 -12.19
C ASP A 78 -11.78 -2.30 -10.93
N LYS A 79 -10.61 -1.73 -10.63
CA LYS A 79 -9.79 -2.08 -9.47
C LYS A 79 -9.22 -0.82 -8.83
N VAL A 80 -9.14 -0.81 -7.51
CA VAL A 80 -8.53 0.27 -6.72
C VAL A 80 -7.36 -0.27 -5.91
N CYS A 81 -6.29 0.49 -5.76
CA CYS A 81 -5.19 0.18 -4.86
C CYS A 81 -4.77 1.39 -4.03
N MET A 82 -4.09 1.13 -2.92
CA MET A 82 -3.54 2.15 -2.02
C MET A 82 -2.02 2.05 -1.95
N CYS A 83 -1.33 3.20 -2.08
CA CYS A 83 0.14 3.27 -1.99
C CYS A 83 0.66 3.44 -0.54
N CYS A 84 -0.11 3.03 0.46
CA CYS A 84 0.25 3.21 1.86
C CYS A 84 0.06 1.93 2.67
N ASN A 85 1.16 1.32 3.13
CA ASN A 85 1.09 0.11 3.97
C ASN A 85 0.24 0.31 5.22
N THR A 86 0.42 1.43 5.92
CA THR A 86 -0.29 1.70 7.18
C THR A 86 -1.80 1.85 6.97
N ALA A 87 -2.24 2.36 5.80
CA ALA A 87 -3.67 2.48 5.49
C ALA A 87 -4.37 1.13 5.37
N HIS A 88 -3.64 0.06 5.06
CA HIS A 88 -4.19 -1.29 4.98
C HIS A 88 -4.65 -1.85 6.33
N TYR A 89 -4.38 -1.15 7.45
CA TYR A 89 -5.02 -1.43 8.73
C TYR A 89 -6.54 -1.42 8.64
N ALA A 90 -7.11 -0.53 7.83
CA ALA A 90 -8.55 -0.36 7.66
C ALA A 90 -9.06 -0.80 6.28
N ILE A 91 -8.32 -1.65 5.55
CA ILE A 91 -8.65 -2.03 4.17
C ILE A 91 -10.04 -2.66 4.06
N ASP A 92 -10.39 -3.55 4.98
CA ASP A 92 -11.68 -4.26 4.97
C ASP A 92 -12.85 -3.30 5.22
N GLU A 93 -12.68 -2.34 6.14
CA GLU A 93 -13.67 -1.29 6.42
C GLU A 93 -13.85 -0.37 5.21
N ILE A 94 -12.74 0.10 4.63
CA ILE A 94 -12.77 0.99 3.46
C ILE A 94 -13.41 0.27 2.26
N ALA A 95 -13.04 -0.97 2.00
CA ALA A 95 -13.58 -1.75 0.90
C ALA A 95 -15.08 -1.99 1.07
N SER A 96 -15.51 -2.40 2.26
CA SER A 96 -16.92 -2.63 2.58
C SER A 96 -17.76 -1.36 2.46
N ALA A 97 -17.29 -0.24 3.00
CA ALA A 97 -18.02 1.02 3.00
C ALA A 97 -18.07 1.73 1.64
N SER A 98 -17.11 1.48 0.75
CA SER A 98 -17.04 2.05 -0.59
C SER A 98 -17.60 1.14 -1.67
N ASP A 99 -17.74 -0.15 -1.39
CA ASP A 99 -18.05 -1.20 -2.38
C ASP A 99 -17.10 -1.15 -3.59
N ALA A 100 -15.87 -0.70 -3.38
CA ALA A 100 -14.82 -0.67 -4.40
C ALA A 100 -14.02 -1.98 -4.39
N ASN A 101 -13.62 -2.43 -5.57
CA ASN A 101 -12.87 -3.68 -5.73
C ASN A 101 -11.37 -3.43 -5.51
N PHE A 102 -10.88 -3.66 -4.30
CA PHE A 102 -9.50 -3.41 -3.93
C PHE A 102 -8.52 -4.50 -4.36
N ILE A 103 -7.36 -4.06 -4.83
CA ILE A 103 -6.13 -4.86 -4.82
C ILE A 103 -5.49 -4.66 -3.45
N ASN A 104 -5.64 -5.65 -2.57
CA ASN A 104 -5.03 -5.59 -1.24
C ASN A 104 -3.54 -5.92 -1.33
N LEU A 105 -2.69 -4.93 -1.06
CA LEU A 105 -1.23 -5.09 -1.09
C LEU A 105 -0.73 -6.18 -0.14
N LEU A 106 -1.38 -6.34 1.02
CA LEU A 106 -0.96 -7.34 2.00
C LEU A 106 -1.16 -8.76 1.48
N ASP A 107 -2.29 -9.02 0.79
CA ASP A 107 -2.55 -10.31 0.15
C ASP A 107 -1.57 -10.57 -1.00
N VAL A 108 -1.28 -9.54 -1.81
CA VAL A 108 -0.29 -9.64 -2.91
C VAL A 108 1.09 -10.01 -2.36
N VAL A 109 1.50 -9.40 -1.24
CA VAL A 109 2.79 -9.73 -0.59
C VAL A 109 2.76 -11.15 -0.02
N ALA A 110 1.68 -11.56 0.66
CA ALA A 110 1.54 -12.91 1.21
C ALA A 110 1.58 -13.97 0.10
N ASP A 111 0.89 -13.74 -1.01
CA ASP A 111 0.91 -14.61 -2.17
C ASP A 111 2.32 -14.71 -2.79
N ARG A 112 3.04 -13.61 -2.86
CA ARG A 112 4.41 -13.61 -3.37
C ARG A 112 5.36 -14.42 -2.51
N VAL A 113 5.26 -14.27 -1.18
CA VAL A 113 6.03 -15.06 -0.20
C VAL A 113 5.70 -16.55 -0.33
N ARG A 114 4.42 -16.89 -0.47
CA ARG A 114 3.97 -18.27 -0.68
C ARG A 114 4.52 -18.87 -1.98
N GLN A 115 4.44 -18.13 -3.09
CA GLN A 115 4.98 -18.57 -4.39
C GLN A 115 6.49 -18.79 -4.35
N ALA A 116 7.21 -17.94 -3.59
CA ALA A 116 8.64 -18.07 -3.39
C ALA A 116 9.02 -19.20 -2.39
N ARG A 117 8.02 -19.87 -1.79
CA ARG A 117 8.21 -20.97 -0.81
C ARG A 117 9.11 -20.58 0.36
N LEU A 118 9.08 -19.30 0.76
CA LEU A 118 9.85 -18.84 1.91
C LEU A 118 9.23 -19.38 3.19
N ARG A 119 10.08 -19.75 4.14
CA ARG A 119 9.68 -20.21 5.48
C ARG A 119 9.90 -19.17 6.56
N GLN A 120 10.72 -18.18 6.28
CA GLN A 120 11.07 -17.12 7.20
C GLN A 120 11.19 -15.80 6.42
N ILE A 121 10.67 -14.71 6.96
CA ILE A 121 10.77 -13.35 6.41
C ILE A 121 11.04 -12.38 7.54
N GLU A 122 11.82 -11.33 7.26
CA GLU A 122 11.97 -10.19 8.14
C GLU A 122 11.19 -9.00 7.59
N LEU A 123 10.29 -8.41 8.39
CA LEU A 123 9.44 -7.29 8.00
C LEU A 123 10.05 -5.95 8.43
N TRP A 124 10.46 -5.17 7.45
CA TRP A 124 10.92 -3.79 7.64
C TRP A 124 9.76 -2.84 7.37
N VAL A 125 9.04 -2.51 8.41
CA VAL A 125 7.81 -1.72 8.36
C VAL A 125 7.87 -0.55 9.35
N SER A 126 6.94 0.41 9.23
CA SER A 126 6.82 1.49 10.21
C SER A 126 6.44 0.95 11.60
N ASP A 127 6.75 1.72 12.65
CA ASP A 127 6.42 1.35 14.04
C ASP A 127 4.92 1.11 14.21
N GLY A 128 4.06 1.91 13.57
CA GLY A 128 2.61 1.68 13.57
C GLY A 128 2.22 0.36 12.92
N ALA A 129 2.77 0.05 11.74
CA ALA A 129 2.49 -1.21 11.05
C ALA A 129 2.93 -2.44 11.86
N ARG A 130 4.08 -2.33 12.58
CA ARG A 130 4.58 -3.36 13.50
C ARG A 130 3.67 -3.50 14.72
N LYS A 131 3.36 -2.39 15.40
CA LYS A 131 2.57 -2.37 16.64
C LYS A 131 1.19 -3.00 16.44
N PHE A 132 0.56 -2.76 15.31
CA PHE A 132 -0.78 -3.26 14.98
C PHE A 132 -0.77 -4.58 14.22
N ASP A 133 0.41 -5.18 14.03
CA ASP A 133 0.61 -6.48 13.35
C ASP A 133 -0.14 -6.58 12.02
N ILE A 134 -0.07 -5.50 11.21
CA ILE A 134 -0.84 -5.38 9.97
C ILE A 134 -0.54 -6.55 9.03
N TYR A 135 0.71 -6.91 8.87
CA TYR A 135 1.13 -8.03 8.02
C TYR A 135 0.91 -9.40 8.67
N GLY A 136 1.15 -9.52 9.98
CA GLY A 136 1.06 -10.82 10.66
C GLY A 136 -0.32 -11.43 10.60
N LYS A 137 -1.38 -10.61 10.69
CA LYS A 137 -2.77 -11.07 10.54
C LYS A 137 -3.01 -11.71 9.18
N VAL A 138 -2.51 -11.10 8.12
CA VAL A 138 -2.69 -11.58 6.75
C VAL A 138 -1.85 -12.81 6.48
N PHE A 139 -0.61 -12.85 6.97
CA PHE A 139 0.23 -14.04 6.84
C PHE A 139 -0.34 -15.25 7.58
N LYS A 140 -0.87 -15.07 8.79
CA LYS A 140 -1.54 -16.16 9.53
C LYS A 140 -2.73 -16.74 8.76
N LYS A 141 -3.47 -15.88 8.03
CA LYS A 141 -4.62 -16.30 7.22
C LYS A 141 -4.20 -17.00 5.92
N ASN A 142 -3.20 -16.47 5.24
CA ASN A 142 -2.90 -16.81 3.84
C ASN A 142 -1.71 -17.75 3.68
N THR A 143 -0.89 -17.95 4.71
CA THR A 143 0.35 -18.74 4.65
C THR A 143 0.49 -19.61 5.87
N LYS A 144 0.51 -20.93 5.66
CA LYS A 144 0.80 -21.88 6.74
C LYS A 144 2.33 -21.93 6.96
N ASN A 145 2.78 -21.83 8.23
CA ASN A 145 4.16 -22.04 8.66
C ASN A 145 5.20 -21.03 8.13
N ILE A 146 4.86 -19.75 8.03
CA ILE A 146 5.86 -18.71 7.83
C ILE A 146 6.22 -18.08 9.17
N GLU A 147 7.50 -18.07 9.48
CA GLU A 147 8.04 -17.33 10.61
C GLU A 147 8.25 -15.88 10.22
N ILE A 148 7.64 -14.97 10.98
CA ILE A 148 7.77 -13.53 10.78
C ILE A 148 8.72 -12.98 11.83
N LEU A 149 9.83 -12.42 11.37
CA LEU A 149 10.79 -11.72 12.19
C LEU A 149 10.59 -10.20 12.05
N TYR A 150 10.85 -9.50 13.12
CA TYR A 150 10.95 -8.05 13.14
C TYR A 150 12.36 -7.63 13.56
N PRO A 151 12.86 -6.50 13.07
CA PRO A 151 14.16 -5.98 13.48
C PRO A 151 14.26 -5.78 14.99
N SER A 152 15.47 -5.89 15.55
CA SER A 152 15.74 -5.43 16.93
C SER A 152 15.37 -3.96 17.09
N SER A 153 15.24 -3.46 18.31
CA SER A 153 14.90 -2.04 18.56
C SER A 153 15.88 -1.08 17.91
N GLU A 154 17.17 -1.39 17.92
CA GLU A 154 18.21 -0.60 17.25
C GLU A 154 18.04 -0.57 15.73
N ARG A 155 17.80 -1.74 15.12
CA ARG A 155 17.55 -1.85 13.67
C ARG A 155 16.23 -1.21 13.28
N GLN A 156 15.20 -1.29 14.12
CA GLN A 156 13.93 -0.62 13.86
C GLN A 156 14.10 0.91 13.80
N ALA A 157 14.94 1.48 14.64
CA ALA A 157 15.27 2.91 14.57
C ALA A 157 15.94 3.27 13.22
N LEU A 158 16.76 2.39 12.66
CA LEU A 158 17.33 2.57 11.31
C LEU A 158 16.25 2.45 10.22
N VAL A 159 15.33 1.49 10.33
CA VAL A 159 14.19 1.36 9.39
C VAL A 159 13.37 2.64 9.38
N THR A 160 13.08 3.20 10.55
CA THR A 160 12.35 4.48 10.66
C THR A 160 13.11 5.63 10.00
N LYS A 161 14.43 5.73 10.19
CA LYS A 161 15.28 6.72 9.50
C LYS A 161 15.25 6.55 7.98
N ILE A 162 15.31 5.31 7.47
CA ILE A 162 15.22 5.01 6.03
C ILE A 162 13.86 5.45 5.48
N ILE A 163 12.76 5.14 6.17
CA ILE A 163 11.41 5.57 5.75
C ILE A 163 11.32 7.10 5.68
N CYS A 164 11.89 7.81 6.64
CA CYS A 164 11.94 9.27 6.63
C CYS A 164 12.82 9.79 5.49
N ALA A 165 14.00 9.21 5.28
CA ALA A 165 14.91 9.60 4.19
C ALA A 165 14.26 9.44 2.81
N VAL A 166 13.54 8.33 2.57
CA VAL A 166 12.79 8.14 1.32
C VAL A 166 11.74 9.24 1.10
N LYS A 167 11.09 9.72 2.16
CA LYS A 167 10.11 10.81 2.05
C LYS A 167 10.74 12.17 1.74
N THR A 168 11.94 12.42 2.23
CA THR A 168 12.61 13.72 2.13
C THR A 168 13.60 13.82 0.97
N HIS A 169 14.22 12.71 0.57
CA HIS A 169 15.34 12.66 -0.38
C HIS A 169 15.06 11.84 -1.64
N SER A 170 13.84 11.36 -1.85
CA SER A 170 13.50 10.46 -2.96
C SER A 170 13.52 11.09 -4.36
N ARG A 171 14.25 12.19 -4.54
CA ARG A 171 14.46 12.85 -5.83
C ARG A 171 15.91 12.67 -6.34
N PHE A 172 16.49 11.51 -6.09
CA PHE A 172 17.78 11.14 -6.69
C PHE A 172 17.62 9.93 -7.60
#